data_1cf491b944d9e0a231269d4773379a8c
#
_entry.id   1cf491b944d9e0a231269d4773379a8c
#
_cell.length_a   1.000
_cell.length_b   1.000
_cell.length_c   1.000
_cell.angle_alpha   90.00
_cell.angle_beta   90.00
_cell.angle_gamma   90.00
#
_symmetry.space_group_name_H-M   'P 1'
#
loop_
_entity.id
_entity.type
_entity.pdbx_description
1 polymer ?
#
loop_
_entity_poly.entity_id
_entity_poly.type
_entity_poly.pdbx_seq_one_letter_code
_entity_poly.pdbx_strand_id
1 'polypeptide(L)'
;MTVLANVTAVAIGGRALLIEGPPGSGKSSLALALIDRGALLIGDDAVHLVHDGAALIASPPPNTCGLIEIRNVGIVELPVSSAPLALVLTLDPDAPRFPLDPAMRTIAGVDIPSLPFAPGDAVQALRAEYALAHHGLPFPNSGATQ
;
A
#
# COMPACT_ATOMS: atom_id res chain seq x y z
N MET A 1 -17.06 -6.02 5.26
CA MET A 1 -16.17 -5.35 4.29
C MET A 1 -16.00 -3.90 4.66
N THR A 2 -14.79 -3.41 4.59
CA THR A 2 -14.46 -2.02 4.90
C THR A 2 -13.90 -1.36 3.66
N VAL A 3 -14.27 -0.10 3.42
CA VAL A 3 -13.73 0.69 2.32
C VAL A 3 -12.87 1.80 2.91
N LEU A 4 -11.64 1.92 2.43
CA LEU A 4 -10.78 3.07 2.73
C LEU A 4 -10.78 4.00 1.52
N ALA A 5 -11.11 5.28 1.76
CA ALA A 5 -11.07 6.30 0.73
C ALA A 5 -9.78 7.11 0.83
N ASN A 6 -9.38 7.71 -0.29
CA ASN A 6 -8.24 8.62 -0.38
C ASN A 6 -6.91 7.93 -0.04
N VAL A 7 -6.82 6.65 -0.34
CA VAL A 7 -5.60 5.86 -0.16
C VAL A 7 -5.29 5.14 -1.47
N THR A 8 -4.03 4.77 -1.62
CA THR A 8 -3.55 4.01 -2.77
C THR A 8 -2.87 2.76 -2.26
N ALA A 9 -3.04 1.64 -2.93
CA ALA A 9 -2.39 0.40 -2.52
C ALA A 9 -1.85 -0.37 -3.71
N VAL A 10 -0.74 -1.05 -3.47
CA VAL A 10 -0.11 -1.94 -4.45
C VAL A 10 0.26 -3.25 -3.77
N ALA A 11 0.32 -4.32 -4.56
CA ALA A 11 0.82 -5.61 -4.11
C ALA A 11 2.28 -5.76 -4.55
N ILE A 12 3.15 -6.02 -3.60
CA ILE A 12 4.58 -6.22 -3.83
C ILE A 12 4.92 -7.63 -3.38
N GLY A 13 5.21 -8.50 -4.34
CA GLY A 13 5.56 -9.88 -4.02
C GLY A 13 4.49 -10.61 -3.22
N GLY A 14 3.22 -10.28 -3.41
CA GLY A 14 2.11 -10.95 -2.73
C GLY A 14 1.70 -10.34 -1.40
N ARG A 15 2.28 -9.21 -0.99
CA ARG A 15 1.84 -8.47 0.21
C ARG A 15 1.43 -7.05 -0.18
N ALA A 16 0.43 -6.51 0.48
CA ALA A 16 -0.09 -5.19 0.14
C ALA A 16 0.60 -4.11 0.96
N LEU A 17 0.96 -3.05 0.27
CA LEU A 17 1.45 -1.79 0.84
C LEU A 17 0.36 -0.75 0.65
N LEU A 18 -0.10 -0.16 1.75
CA LEU A 18 -1.08 0.91 1.72
C LEU A 18 -0.37 2.24 1.83
N ILE A 19 -0.69 3.16 0.94
CA ILE A 19 -0.07 4.49 0.88
C ILE A 19 -1.15 5.50 1.20
N GLU A 20 -0.93 6.31 2.22
CA GLU A 20 -1.86 7.36 2.62
C GLU A 20 -1.14 8.69 2.74
N GLY A 21 -1.90 9.76 2.65
CA GLY A 21 -1.38 11.11 2.75
C GLY A 21 -2.41 12.10 2.20
N PRO A 22 -2.18 13.40 2.41
CA PRO A 22 -3.10 14.41 1.90
C PRO A 22 -3.12 14.42 0.37
N PRO A 23 -4.14 15.03 -0.25
CA PRO A 23 -4.18 15.21 -1.70
C PRO A 23 -2.90 15.89 -2.19
N GLY A 24 -2.35 15.41 -3.28
CA GLY A 24 -1.12 15.97 -3.85
C GLY A 24 0.15 15.55 -3.13
N SER A 25 0.09 14.61 -2.18
CA SER A 25 1.29 14.17 -1.44
C SER A 25 2.19 13.23 -2.22
N GLY A 26 1.71 12.66 -3.34
CA GLY A 26 2.51 11.77 -4.17
C GLY A 26 2.15 10.30 -4.06
N LYS A 27 0.95 9.97 -3.58
CA LYS A 27 0.50 8.57 -3.43
C LYS A 27 0.55 7.82 -4.75
N SER A 28 -0.10 8.36 -5.78
CA SER A 28 -0.16 7.70 -7.08
C SER A 28 1.22 7.64 -7.75
N SER A 29 2.05 8.65 -7.56
CA SER A 29 3.41 8.65 -8.10
C SER A 29 4.27 7.56 -7.49
N LEU A 30 4.16 7.35 -6.18
CA LEU A 30 4.88 6.25 -5.52
C LEU A 30 4.36 4.90 -6.00
N ALA A 31 3.03 4.76 -6.12
CA ALA A 31 2.44 3.53 -6.63
C ALA A 31 2.94 3.22 -8.04
N LEU A 32 2.96 4.21 -8.93
CA LEU A 32 3.46 4.03 -10.29
C LEU A 32 4.92 3.60 -10.32
N ALA A 33 5.76 4.22 -9.47
CA ALA A 33 7.17 3.85 -9.39
C ALA A 33 7.33 2.39 -8.93
N LEU A 34 6.48 1.93 -8.02
CA LEU A 34 6.48 0.54 -7.56
C LEU A 34 5.98 -0.41 -8.66
N ILE A 35 4.95 -0.01 -9.39
CA ILE A 35 4.40 -0.80 -10.49
C ILE A 35 5.45 -0.97 -11.59
N ASP A 36 6.21 0.07 -11.87
CA ASP A 36 7.32 0.00 -12.82
C ASP A 36 8.36 -1.04 -12.42
N ARG A 37 8.48 -1.33 -11.13
CA ARG A 37 9.40 -2.35 -10.61
C ARG A 37 8.75 -3.73 -10.42
N GLY A 38 7.52 -3.91 -10.86
CA GLY A 38 6.86 -5.22 -10.83
C GLY A 38 5.71 -5.35 -9.85
N ALA A 39 5.38 -4.31 -9.08
CA ALA A 39 4.20 -4.34 -8.23
C ALA A 39 2.93 -4.32 -9.08
N LEU A 40 1.83 -4.78 -8.50
CA LEU A 40 0.52 -4.73 -9.14
C LEU A 40 -0.37 -3.75 -8.40
N LEU A 41 -1.20 -3.02 -9.14
CA LEU A 41 -2.14 -2.08 -8.55
C LEU A 41 -3.20 -2.84 -7.76
N ILE A 42 -3.55 -2.36 -6.59
CA ILE A 42 -4.73 -2.81 -5.86
C ILE A 42 -5.83 -1.78 -6.01
N GLY A 43 -5.55 -0.53 -5.71
CA GLY A 43 -6.51 0.54 -5.89
C GLY A 43 -5.85 1.90 -5.80
N ASP A 44 -6.42 2.87 -6.51
CA ASP A 44 -6.02 4.25 -6.45
C ASP A 44 -7.22 5.04 -5.95
N ASP A 45 -7.02 5.86 -4.94
CA ASP A 45 -8.04 6.69 -4.30
C ASP A 45 -9.08 5.91 -3.47
N ALA A 46 -9.14 4.60 -3.59
CA ALA A 46 -9.98 3.75 -2.74
C ALA A 46 -9.47 2.32 -2.74
N VAL A 47 -9.65 1.64 -1.63
CA VAL A 47 -9.25 0.25 -1.44
C VAL A 47 -10.31 -0.45 -0.60
N HIS A 48 -10.68 -1.67 -0.97
CA HIS A 48 -11.56 -2.51 -0.18
C HIS A 48 -10.73 -3.41 0.74
N LEU A 49 -11.21 -3.60 1.96
CA LEU A 49 -10.56 -4.46 2.94
C LEU A 49 -11.53 -5.56 3.37
N VAL A 50 -11.07 -6.79 3.29
CA VAL A 50 -11.87 -7.97 3.63
C VAL A 50 -11.07 -8.84 4.59
N HIS A 51 -11.72 -9.30 5.66
CA HIS A 51 -11.07 -10.23 6.59
C HIS A 51 -10.95 -11.62 5.98
N ASP A 52 -9.80 -12.24 6.20
CA ASP A 52 -9.57 -13.63 5.87
C ASP A 52 -8.79 -14.23 7.05
N GLY A 53 -9.51 -14.83 7.98
CA GLY A 53 -8.93 -15.24 9.24
C GLY A 53 -8.40 -14.05 10.02
N ALA A 54 -7.15 -14.08 10.42
CA ALA A 54 -6.49 -12.98 11.11
C ALA A 54 -5.91 -11.95 10.14
N ALA A 55 -5.92 -12.22 8.85
CA ALA A 55 -5.38 -11.32 7.84
C ALA A 55 -6.45 -10.36 7.36
N LEU A 56 -6.00 -9.21 6.87
CA LEU A 56 -6.84 -8.21 6.23
C LEU A 56 -6.41 -8.09 4.78
N ILE A 57 -7.28 -8.51 3.87
CA ILE A 57 -6.95 -8.53 2.45
C ILE A 57 -7.35 -7.20 1.81
N ALA A 58 -6.39 -6.54 1.18
CA ALA A 58 -6.64 -5.35 0.38
C ALA A 58 -7.02 -5.77 -1.03
N SER A 59 -8.13 -5.25 -1.52
CA SER A 59 -8.72 -5.64 -2.81
C SER A 59 -9.14 -4.42 -3.61
N PRO A 60 -9.20 -4.54 -4.95
CA PRO A 60 -9.64 -3.44 -5.79
C PRO A 60 -11.10 -3.05 -5.51
N PRO A 61 -11.41 -1.74 -5.55
CA PRO A 61 -12.80 -1.31 -5.50
C PRO A 61 -13.52 -1.70 -6.80
N PRO A 62 -14.75 -2.21 -6.73
CA PRO A 62 -15.41 -2.74 -7.93
C PRO A 62 -15.69 -1.69 -9.00
N ASN A 63 -15.98 -0.45 -8.62
CA ASN A 63 -16.38 0.57 -9.60
C ASN A 63 -15.21 1.26 -10.29
N THR A 64 -14.02 1.23 -9.69
CA THR A 64 -12.84 1.89 -10.23
C THR A 64 -11.67 0.92 -10.37
N CYS A 65 -11.99 -0.36 -10.52
CA CYS A 65 -11.00 -1.43 -10.59
C CYS A 65 -10.00 -1.16 -11.71
N GLY A 66 -8.72 -1.07 -11.34
CA GLY A 66 -7.64 -0.92 -12.31
C GLY A 66 -7.41 0.49 -12.84
N LEU A 67 -8.19 1.46 -12.41
CA LEU A 67 -8.05 2.83 -12.92
C LEU A 67 -7.11 3.64 -12.04
N ILE A 68 -6.16 4.30 -12.67
CA ILE A 68 -5.23 5.21 -12.01
C ILE A 68 -5.07 6.47 -12.85
N GLU A 69 -5.08 7.61 -12.17
CA GLU A 69 -4.81 8.88 -12.85
C GLU A 69 -3.31 9.14 -12.88
N ILE A 70 -2.79 9.34 -14.09
CA ILE A 70 -1.38 9.66 -14.29
C ILE A 70 -1.30 11.12 -14.70
N ARG A 71 -0.56 11.92 -13.93
CA ARG A 71 -0.44 13.36 -14.19
C ARG A 71 0.02 13.61 -15.62
N ASN A 72 -0.65 14.51 -16.29
CA ASN A 72 -0.39 14.92 -17.68
C ASN A 72 -0.68 13.84 -18.73
N VAL A 73 -1.24 12.70 -18.33
CA VAL A 73 -1.57 11.60 -19.24
C VAL A 73 -3.07 11.36 -19.25
N GLY A 74 -3.68 11.21 -18.09
CA GLY A 74 -5.10 10.90 -17.96
C GLY A 74 -5.33 9.63 -17.16
N ILE A 75 -6.50 9.04 -17.33
CA ILE A 75 -6.86 7.80 -16.64
C ILE A 75 -6.34 6.61 -17.46
N VAL A 76 -5.61 5.75 -16.81
CA VAL A 76 -5.04 4.55 -17.43
C VAL A 76 -5.56 3.33 -16.68
N GLU A 77 -5.86 2.27 -17.40
CA GLU A 77 -6.27 1.01 -16.81
C GLU A 77 -5.07 0.07 -16.72
N LEU A 78 -4.82 -0.46 -15.52
CA LEU A 78 -3.69 -1.37 -15.25
C LEU A 78 -4.19 -2.68 -14.64
N PRO A 79 -3.44 -3.76 -14.79
CA PRO A 79 -3.77 -5.01 -14.11
C PRO A 79 -3.82 -4.84 -12.60
N VAL A 80 -4.75 -5.53 -11.95
CA VAL A 80 -4.95 -5.42 -10.51
C VAL A 80 -4.70 -6.75 -9.82
N SER A 81 -4.52 -6.68 -8.52
CA SER A 81 -4.35 -7.84 -7.66
C SER A 81 -4.95 -7.55 -6.29
N SER A 82 -5.07 -8.58 -5.48
CA SER A 82 -5.42 -8.48 -4.07
C SER A 82 -4.29 -9.12 -3.27
N ALA A 83 -4.05 -8.63 -2.06
CA ALA A 83 -2.99 -9.17 -1.23
C ALA A 83 -3.25 -8.83 0.25
N PRO A 84 -2.70 -9.63 1.18
CA PRO A 84 -2.81 -9.30 2.60
C PRO A 84 -2.05 -8.01 2.92
N LEU A 85 -2.72 -7.13 3.65
CA LEU A 85 -2.16 -5.85 4.04
C LEU A 85 -1.03 -6.07 5.05
N ALA A 86 0.14 -5.50 4.76
CA ALA A 86 1.34 -5.75 5.54
C ALA A 86 1.97 -4.48 6.11
N LEU A 87 1.79 -3.34 5.48
CA LEU A 87 2.42 -2.10 5.93
C LEU A 87 1.64 -0.90 5.42
N VAL A 88 1.59 0.15 6.24
CA VAL A 88 1.06 1.45 5.84
C VAL A 88 2.23 2.43 5.78
N LEU A 89 2.37 3.13 4.66
CA LEU A 89 3.26 4.27 4.56
C LEU A 89 2.42 5.54 4.58
N THR A 90 2.69 6.40 5.56
CA THR A 90 2.06 7.71 5.65
C THR A 90 3.02 8.73 5.05
N LEU A 91 2.64 9.32 3.92
CA LEU A 91 3.51 10.22 3.21
C LEU A 91 3.67 11.53 3.97
N ASP A 92 4.92 11.88 4.26
CA ASP A 92 5.28 13.05 5.04
C ASP A 92 6.66 13.53 4.57
N PRO A 93 6.75 14.72 3.95
CA PRO A 93 8.05 15.21 3.47
C PRO A 93 9.06 15.42 4.59
N ASP A 94 8.60 15.53 5.83
CA ASP A 94 9.46 15.74 7.00
C ASP A 94 9.66 14.45 7.79
N ALA A 95 9.41 13.28 7.20
CA ALA A 95 9.60 12.02 7.87
C ALA A 95 11.05 11.89 8.39
N PRO A 96 11.24 11.32 9.59
CA PRO A 96 12.59 11.21 10.17
C PRO A 96 13.47 10.29 9.33
N ARG A 97 14.75 10.62 9.29
CA ARG A 97 15.73 9.87 8.50
C ARG A 97 15.77 8.39 8.91
N PHE A 98 15.70 8.13 10.20
CA PHE A 98 15.64 6.77 10.73
C PHE A 98 14.33 6.62 11.49
N PRO A 99 13.41 5.80 11.01
CA PRO A 99 12.26 5.46 11.84
C PRO A 99 12.75 4.65 13.03
N LEU A 100 12.19 4.91 14.21
CA LEU A 100 12.50 4.10 15.36
C LEU A 100 11.79 2.76 15.20
N ASP A 101 10.64 2.61 15.81
CA ASP A 101 9.82 1.44 15.61
C ASP A 101 8.55 1.84 14.87
N PRO A 102 8.00 0.98 14.00
CA PRO A 102 6.72 1.29 13.38
C PRO A 102 5.64 1.48 14.43
N ALA A 103 4.77 2.46 14.23
CA ALA A 103 3.57 2.56 15.01
C ALA A 103 2.61 1.46 14.57
N MET A 104 1.87 0.89 15.52
CA MET A 104 0.83 -0.08 15.14
C MET A 104 -0.49 0.65 14.99
N ARG A 105 -1.14 0.48 13.86
CA ARG A 105 -2.43 1.06 13.55
C ARG A 105 -3.47 -0.03 13.48
N THR A 106 -4.58 0.16 14.15
CA THR A 106 -5.69 -0.79 14.05
C THR A 106 -6.59 -0.38 12.90
N ILE A 107 -6.67 -1.21 11.89
CA ILE A 107 -7.51 -1.00 10.71
C ILE A 107 -8.48 -2.17 10.64
N ALA A 108 -9.78 -1.88 10.68
CA ALA A 108 -10.81 -2.91 10.64
C ALA A 108 -10.56 -4.05 11.65
N GLY A 109 -10.05 -3.69 12.82
CA GLY A 109 -9.78 -4.64 13.90
C GLY A 109 -8.45 -5.39 13.81
N VAL A 110 -7.62 -5.09 12.82
CA VAL A 110 -6.31 -5.75 12.65
C VAL A 110 -5.21 -4.73 12.83
N ASP A 111 -4.18 -5.10 13.59
CA ASP A 111 -3.04 -4.22 13.84
C ASP A 111 -2.04 -4.31 12.71
N ILE A 112 -1.80 -3.19 12.05
CA ILE A 112 -0.90 -3.08 10.89
C ILE A 112 0.21 -2.09 11.22
N PRO A 113 1.49 -2.42 10.97
CA PRO A 113 2.57 -1.47 11.19
C PRO A 113 2.48 -0.30 10.22
N SER A 114 2.84 0.89 10.69
CA SER A 114 2.75 2.12 9.94
C SER A 114 4.03 2.95 10.15
N LEU A 115 4.54 3.52 9.06
CA LEU A 115 5.74 4.36 9.08
C LEU A 115 5.47 5.68 8.35
N PRO A 116 6.03 6.80 8.85
CA PRO A 116 6.14 8.00 8.02
C PRO A 116 7.16 7.77 6.91
N PHE A 117 6.90 8.33 5.74
CA PHE A 117 7.73 8.08 4.55
C PHE A 117 7.80 9.34 3.70
N ALA A 118 9.01 9.84 3.46
CA ALA A 118 9.20 11.02 2.61
C ALA A 118 9.25 10.58 1.15
N PRO A 119 8.25 10.98 0.34
CA PRO A 119 8.19 10.56 -1.06
C PRO A 119 9.02 11.48 -1.97
N GLY A 120 9.17 11.08 -3.22
CA GLY A 120 9.54 12.00 -4.29
C GLY A 120 10.96 11.92 -4.80
N ASP A 121 11.84 11.16 -4.17
CA ASP A 121 13.20 11.01 -4.71
C ASP A 121 13.28 9.90 -5.77
N ALA A 122 14.43 9.81 -6.43
CA ALA A 122 14.61 8.85 -7.53
C ALA A 122 14.56 7.40 -7.08
N VAL A 123 14.75 7.13 -5.80
CA VAL A 123 14.77 5.76 -5.26
C VAL A 123 13.61 5.49 -4.33
N GLN A 124 12.56 6.30 -4.39
CA GLN A 124 11.42 6.14 -3.48
C GLN A 124 10.79 4.74 -3.55
N ALA A 125 10.69 4.17 -4.75
CA ALA A 125 10.11 2.83 -4.90
C ALA A 125 10.99 1.77 -4.22
N LEU A 126 12.29 1.84 -4.43
CA LEU A 126 13.23 0.93 -3.79
C LEU A 126 13.18 1.05 -2.26
N ARG A 127 13.11 2.28 -1.76
CA ARG A 127 12.98 2.52 -0.31
C ARG A 127 11.69 1.93 0.24
N ALA A 128 10.59 2.05 -0.49
CA ALA A 128 9.31 1.48 -0.07
C ALA A 128 9.35 -0.05 -0.06
N GLU A 129 10.02 -0.66 -1.04
CA GLU A 129 10.21 -2.11 -1.06
C GLU A 129 11.01 -2.58 0.17
N TYR A 130 12.07 -1.86 0.52
CA TYR A 130 12.85 -2.18 1.71
C TYR A 130 12.05 -1.95 3.00
N ALA A 131 11.22 -0.92 3.03
CA ALA A 131 10.35 -0.68 4.19
C ALA A 131 9.40 -1.86 4.41
N LEU A 132 8.80 -2.35 3.34
CA LEU A 132 7.92 -3.53 3.43
C LEU A 132 8.70 -4.76 3.89
N ALA A 133 9.89 -4.98 3.36
CA ALA A 133 10.70 -6.14 3.72
C ALA A 133 11.15 -6.10 5.18
N HIS A 134 11.49 -4.93 5.70
CA HIS A 134 12.00 -4.78 7.06
C HIS A 134 10.91 -4.69 8.12
N HIS A 135 9.80 -4.02 7.81
CA HIS A 135 8.81 -3.64 8.81
C HIS A 135 7.43 -4.23 8.56
N GLY A 136 7.18 -4.77 7.38
CA GLY A 136 5.87 -5.31 7.04
C GLY A 136 5.56 -6.59 7.79
N LEU A 137 4.27 -6.87 7.97
CA LEU A 137 3.83 -8.14 8.50
C LEU A 137 4.29 -9.28 7.57
N PRO A 138 4.63 -10.43 8.13
CA PRO A 138 4.96 -11.59 7.30
C PRO A 138 3.72 -12.06 6.53
N PHE A 139 3.91 -12.93 5.57
CA PHE A 139 2.78 -13.58 4.90
C PHE A 139 1.90 -14.24 5.94
N PRO A 140 0.57 -14.18 5.81
CA PRO A 140 -0.30 -14.84 6.75
C PRO A 140 -0.02 -16.32 6.81
N ASN A 141 -0.03 -16.86 8.03
CA ASN A 141 0.11 -18.29 8.20
C ASN A 141 -1.15 -18.96 7.70
N SER A 142 -1.02 -19.91 6.80
CA SER A 142 -2.17 -20.63 6.27
C SER A 142 -2.76 -21.62 7.27
N GLY A 143 -2.14 -21.78 8.41
CA GLY A 143 -2.60 -22.73 9.40
C GLY A 143 -2.27 -24.17 9.08
N ALA A 144 -1.83 -24.40 7.89
CA ALA A 144 -1.49 -25.75 7.47
C ALA A 144 -0.03 -26.06 7.64
N THR A 145 0.67 -25.14 8.07
CA THR A 145 2.01 -25.30 8.12
C THR A 145 2.50 -25.58 9.36
N GLN A 146 3.03 -26.10 9.41
CA GLN A 146 3.65 -26.18 10.43
C GLN A 146 3.74 -27.00 10.98
#